data_5ecfa43a262056d21b5817e09ecb81b0
#
_entry.id   5ecfa43a262056d21b5817e09ecb81b0
#
_cell.length_a   1.000
_cell.length_b   1.000
_cell.length_c   1.000
_cell.angle_alpha   90.00
_cell.angle_beta   90.00
_cell.angle_gamma   90.00
#
_symmetry.space_group_name_H-M   'P 1'
#
loop_
_entity.id
_entity.type
_entity.pdbx_description
1 polymer ?
#
loop_
_entity_poly.entity_id
_entity_poly.type
_entity_poly.pdbx_seq_one_letter_code
_entity_poly.pdbx_strand_id
1 'polypeptide(L)'
;MPAPAIAPAALRLSVAPMMDWTDMFCRVFHRHIAPHARLYTEMVHANAVIHGDRAKLLALDPVEHPVALQLGGSEPELLAQAARIGADTGFDEINLNCGCPSDRVQAGRFGACLMREPALVADSVAAMAEAVAGMTRAVPVTVKCRLGVDDDHDYGRFLAFIDEVAAAGCGMFVVHARNAWLKGLSPKENREVPPLRYDWAYRLKVERPQLQVVVNGGIATAEEATAHLDHTDGAMLGRAAYHDPWLLHCLDVAWFGGLQRSRAELLRAFRPQLEAWLQQGVPLKHVSRHLLGLFNGQRGGRAFRQVLSEGAHKPGAGWALVESAIQVTESFASAA
;
A
#
# COMPACT_ATOMS: atom_id res chain seq x y z
N MET A 1 4.61 -22.30 15.74
CA MET A 1 5.55 -21.26 16.20
C MET A 1 4.85 -19.91 16.09
N PRO A 2 5.13 -18.91 16.96
CA PRO A 2 4.54 -17.59 16.78
C PRO A 2 4.94 -17.02 15.41
N ALA A 3 4.01 -16.30 14.79
CA ALA A 3 4.29 -15.63 13.51
C ALA A 3 5.48 -14.66 13.65
N PRO A 4 6.34 -14.54 12.63
CA PRO A 4 7.40 -13.55 12.65
C PRO A 4 6.80 -12.15 12.73
N ALA A 5 7.16 -11.39 13.78
CA ALA A 5 6.68 -10.03 13.97
C ALA A 5 7.47 -9.05 13.09
N ILE A 6 6.77 -8.04 12.57
CA ILE A 6 7.40 -6.92 11.86
C ILE A 6 7.95 -5.94 12.91
N ALA A 7 9.13 -5.39 12.67
CA ALA A 7 9.72 -4.40 13.59
C ALA A 7 8.75 -3.20 13.77
N PRO A 8 8.48 -2.75 15.01
CA PRO A 8 7.50 -1.69 15.28
C PRO A 8 7.72 -0.41 14.47
N ALA A 9 8.97 0.01 14.30
CA ALA A 9 9.29 1.19 13.48
C ALA A 9 8.83 1.05 12.02
N ALA A 10 8.91 -0.16 11.45
CA ALA A 10 8.51 -0.43 10.07
C ALA A 10 6.98 -0.47 9.86
N LEU A 11 6.18 -0.43 10.93
CA LEU A 11 4.72 -0.40 10.86
C LEU A 11 4.17 1.03 10.89
N ARG A 12 4.91 2.00 11.47
CA ARG A 12 4.39 3.34 11.73
C ARG A 12 3.81 4.02 10.49
N LEU A 13 4.52 3.94 9.36
CA LEU A 13 4.11 4.53 8.10
C LEU A 13 4.03 3.47 7.01
N SER A 14 2.88 3.34 6.35
CA SER A 14 2.75 2.45 5.21
C SER A 14 1.87 3.04 4.10
N VAL A 15 2.11 2.58 2.86
CA VAL A 15 1.33 2.95 1.67
C VAL A 15 0.45 1.79 1.27
N ALA A 16 -0.85 2.03 1.18
CA ALA A 16 -1.84 1.01 0.85
C ALA A 16 -1.65 0.42 -0.56
N PRO A 17 -1.96 -0.86 -0.76
CA PRO A 17 -2.07 -1.46 -2.08
C PRO A 17 -3.18 -0.77 -2.88
N MET A 18 -2.86 -0.27 -4.08
CA MET A 18 -3.80 0.46 -4.93
C MET A 18 -3.62 0.05 -6.39
N MET A 19 -4.68 -0.57 -6.96
CA MET A 19 -4.69 -0.98 -8.37
C MET A 19 -4.41 0.20 -9.29
N ASP A 20 -3.62 -0.04 -10.33
CA ASP A 20 -3.15 0.92 -11.33
C ASP A 20 -2.20 2.02 -10.78
N TRP A 21 -1.94 2.04 -9.48
CA TRP A 21 -1.14 3.10 -8.85
C TRP A 21 0.14 2.62 -8.18
N THR A 22 0.10 1.55 -7.38
CA THR A 22 1.28 1.09 -6.63
C THR A 22 2.11 0.04 -7.38
N ASP A 23 2.37 0.29 -8.67
CA ASP A 23 3.34 -0.46 -9.46
C ASP A 23 4.78 -0.21 -8.95
N MET A 24 5.75 -0.91 -9.52
CA MET A 24 7.16 -0.81 -9.14
C MET A 24 7.67 0.64 -9.23
N PHE A 25 7.32 1.39 -10.27
CA PHE A 25 7.79 2.78 -10.44
C PHE A 25 7.28 3.70 -9.33
N CYS A 26 6.01 3.55 -8.95
CA CYS A 26 5.42 4.27 -7.84
C CYS A 26 6.10 3.91 -6.51
N ARG A 27 6.32 2.62 -6.24
CA ARG A 27 6.91 2.16 -4.99
C ARG A 27 8.36 2.65 -4.85
N VAL A 28 9.15 2.59 -5.90
CA VAL A 28 10.51 3.14 -5.92
C VAL A 28 10.50 4.66 -5.69
N PHE A 29 9.58 5.39 -6.31
CA PHE A 29 9.43 6.83 -6.06
C PHE A 29 9.00 7.10 -4.61
N HIS A 30 8.04 6.37 -4.07
CA HIS A 30 7.63 6.50 -2.67
C HIS A 30 8.78 6.19 -1.70
N ARG A 31 9.58 5.15 -1.97
CA ARG A 31 10.77 4.82 -1.19
C ARG A 31 11.79 5.96 -1.19
N HIS A 32 11.95 6.60 -2.35
CA HIS A 32 12.89 7.71 -2.50
C HIS A 32 12.48 8.93 -1.64
N ILE A 33 11.19 9.22 -1.53
CA ILE A 33 10.69 10.38 -0.77
C ILE A 33 10.40 10.07 0.70
N ALA A 34 10.17 8.81 1.05
CA ALA A 34 9.88 8.33 2.39
C ALA A 34 10.64 7.01 2.65
N PRO A 35 11.93 7.08 3.01
CA PRO A 35 12.81 5.92 3.15
C PRO A 35 12.34 4.86 4.15
N HIS A 36 11.53 5.22 5.15
CA HIS A 36 11.08 4.31 6.19
C HIS A 36 9.67 3.76 5.96
N ALA A 37 8.94 4.25 4.93
CA ALA A 37 7.59 3.79 4.64
C ALA A 37 7.57 2.31 4.23
N ARG A 38 6.65 1.51 4.78
CA ARG A 38 6.37 0.16 4.30
C ARG A 38 5.49 0.22 3.07
N LEU A 39 5.96 -0.37 1.98
CA LEU A 39 5.30 -0.32 0.68
C LEU A 39 4.53 -1.62 0.42
N TYR A 40 3.49 -1.53 -0.39
CA TYR A 40 2.68 -2.67 -0.82
C TYR A 40 2.54 -2.66 -2.35
N THR A 41 2.59 -3.84 -2.94
CA THR A 41 2.26 -4.00 -4.36
C THR A 41 0.78 -3.70 -4.61
N GLU A 42 0.39 -3.62 -5.86
CA GLU A 42 -1.01 -3.84 -6.24
C GLU A 42 -1.43 -5.26 -5.81
N MET A 43 -2.75 -5.49 -5.69
CA MET A 43 -3.23 -6.84 -5.42
C MET A 43 -3.04 -7.75 -6.65
N VAL A 44 -2.28 -8.82 -6.50
CA VAL A 44 -2.07 -9.83 -7.54
C VAL A 44 -2.86 -11.09 -7.18
N HIS A 45 -3.65 -11.62 -8.11
CA HIS A 45 -4.39 -12.86 -7.89
C HIS A 45 -3.44 -14.07 -7.85
N ALA A 46 -3.65 -15.02 -6.92
CA ALA A 46 -2.77 -16.19 -6.75
C ALA A 46 -2.52 -16.95 -8.05
N ASN A 47 -3.57 -17.23 -8.85
CA ASN A 47 -3.43 -17.86 -10.16
C ASN A 47 -2.56 -17.06 -11.13
N ALA A 48 -2.60 -15.72 -11.06
CA ALA A 48 -1.76 -14.88 -11.91
C ALA A 48 -0.27 -14.95 -11.49
N VAL A 49 0.00 -15.09 -10.19
CA VAL A 49 1.37 -15.35 -9.68
C VAL A 49 1.89 -16.71 -10.15
N ILE A 50 1.05 -17.73 -10.15
CA ILE A 50 1.44 -19.10 -10.50
C ILE A 50 1.64 -19.25 -12.01
N HIS A 51 0.72 -18.76 -12.81
CA HIS A 51 0.62 -19.06 -14.25
C HIS A 51 0.91 -17.87 -15.18
N GLY A 52 0.93 -16.64 -14.64
CA GLY A 52 1.10 -15.42 -15.42
C GLY A 52 2.56 -15.03 -15.67
N ASP A 53 2.74 -13.84 -16.25
CA ASP A 53 4.04 -13.21 -16.45
C ASP A 53 4.59 -12.68 -15.12
N ARG A 54 5.34 -13.51 -14.41
CA ARG A 54 5.93 -13.18 -13.10
C ARG A 54 6.90 -12.01 -13.19
N ALA A 55 7.66 -11.89 -14.27
CA ALA A 55 8.62 -10.81 -14.43
C ALA A 55 7.93 -9.43 -14.39
N LYS A 56 6.71 -9.36 -14.93
CA LYS A 56 5.89 -8.16 -14.91
C LYS A 56 5.09 -8.02 -13.60
N LEU A 57 4.43 -9.10 -13.15
CA LEU A 57 3.50 -9.06 -12.02
C LEU A 57 4.20 -8.90 -10.67
N LEU A 58 5.40 -9.45 -10.56
CA LEU A 58 6.23 -9.43 -9.34
C LEU A 58 7.49 -8.57 -9.53
N ALA A 59 7.46 -7.62 -10.48
CA ALA A 59 8.56 -6.70 -10.68
C ALA A 59 8.93 -6.02 -9.35
N LEU A 60 10.18 -6.16 -8.95
CA LEU A 60 10.72 -5.72 -7.68
C LEU A 60 12.09 -5.10 -7.89
N ASP A 61 12.26 -3.85 -7.48
CA ASP A 61 13.56 -3.18 -7.45
C ASP A 61 14.17 -3.35 -6.04
N PRO A 62 15.45 -3.70 -5.89
CA PRO A 62 16.08 -3.85 -4.58
C PRO A 62 15.95 -2.63 -3.65
N VAL A 63 15.77 -1.44 -4.20
CA VAL A 63 15.60 -0.21 -3.40
C VAL A 63 14.24 -0.15 -2.67
N GLU A 64 13.24 -0.93 -3.11
CA GLU A 64 11.88 -0.85 -2.56
C GLU A 64 11.75 -1.39 -1.12
N HIS A 65 12.68 -2.19 -0.63
CA HIS A 65 12.60 -2.81 0.69
C HIS A 65 12.48 -1.81 1.85
N PRO A 66 11.61 -2.06 2.86
CA PRO A 66 10.73 -3.21 2.98
C PRO A 66 9.46 -3.06 2.14
N VAL A 67 9.07 -4.13 1.43
CA VAL A 67 7.90 -4.17 0.54
C VAL A 67 7.11 -5.47 0.69
N ALA A 68 5.78 -5.35 0.73
CA ALA A 68 4.84 -6.46 0.85
C ALA A 68 4.21 -6.80 -0.50
N LEU A 69 4.12 -8.10 -0.82
CA LEU A 69 3.27 -8.59 -1.91
C LEU A 69 1.85 -8.79 -1.40
N GLN A 70 0.86 -8.09 -1.97
CA GLN A 70 -0.53 -8.36 -1.66
C GLN A 70 -1.13 -9.38 -2.62
N LEU A 71 -1.65 -10.48 -2.06
CA LEU A 71 -2.33 -11.55 -2.79
C LEU A 71 -3.85 -11.44 -2.66
N GLY A 72 -4.55 -11.80 -3.75
CA GLY A 72 -5.97 -12.08 -3.77
C GLY A 72 -6.23 -13.52 -4.18
N GLY A 73 -7.20 -14.16 -3.55
CA GLY A 73 -7.59 -15.54 -3.81
C GLY A 73 -8.43 -16.07 -2.65
N SER A 74 -8.96 -17.28 -2.82
CA SER A 74 -9.78 -17.96 -1.81
C SER A 74 -9.47 -19.47 -1.71
N GLU A 75 -8.47 -19.94 -2.43
CA GLU A 75 -8.05 -21.34 -2.41
C GLU A 75 -6.73 -21.46 -1.65
N PRO A 76 -6.72 -22.09 -0.43
CA PRO A 76 -5.55 -22.13 0.44
C PRO A 76 -4.29 -22.67 -0.26
N GLU A 77 -4.42 -23.73 -1.08
CA GLU A 77 -3.31 -24.37 -1.77
C GLU A 77 -2.70 -23.45 -2.84
N LEU A 78 -3.52 -22.68 -3.56
CA LEU A 78 -3.04 -21.72 -4.56
C LEU A 78 -2.41 -20.49 -3.89
N LEU A 79 -2.99 -20.04 -2.80
CA LEU A 79 -2.43 -18.95 -1.99
C LEU A 79 -1.09 -19.35 -1.38
N ALA A 80 -0.94 -20.60 -0.90
CA ALA A 80 0.33 -21.13 -0.40
C ALA A 80 1.42 -21.14 -1.48
N GLN A 81 1.10 -21.63 -2.69
CA GLN A 81 2.02 -21.61 -3.83
C GLN A 81 2.42 -20.17 -4.22
N ALA A 82 1.45 -19.26 -4.30
CA ALA A 82 1.71 -17.87 -4.62
C ALA A 82 2.54 -17.17 -3.54
N ALA A 83 2.27 -17.45 -2.25
CA ALA A 83 3.04 -16.96 -1.13
C ALA A 83 4.50 -17.41 -1.19
N ARG A 84 4.75 -18.67 -1.48
CA ARG A 84 6.10 -19.23 -1.65
C ARG A 84 6.84 -18.53 -2.80
N ILE A 85 6.19 -18.38 -3.97
CA ILE A 85 6.77 -17.68 -5.11
C ILE A 85 7.12 -16.22 -4.75
N GLY A 86 6.22 -15.52 -4.06
CA GLY A 86 6.46 -14.15 -3.62
C GLY A 86 7.63 -14.03 -2.65
N ALA A 87 7.72 -14.94 -1.70
CA ALA A 87 8.83 -14.98 -0.74
C ALA A 87 10.18 -15.32 -1.42
N ASP A 88 10.20 -16.26 -2.36
CA ASP A 88 11.39 -16.61 -3.17
C ASP A 88 11.81 -15.46 -4.10
N THR A 89 10.85 -14.62 -4.56
CA THR A 89 11.13 -13.40 -5.34
C THR A 89 11.83 -12.32 -4.51
N GLY A 90 11.65 -12.33 -3.18
CA GLY A 90 12.32 -11.40 -2.28
C GLY A 90 11.40 -10.48 -1.49
N PHE A 91 10.08 -10.55 -1.62
CA PHE A 91 9.14 -9.70 -0.85
C PHE A 91 9.28 -9.94 0.66
N ASP A 92 9.24 -8.85 1.46
CA ASP A 92 9.46 -8.88 2.91
C ASP A 92 8.25 -9.35 3.70
N GLU A 93 7.08 -9.35 3.08
CA GLU A 93 5.80 -9.72 3.67
C GLU A 93 4.89 -10.27 2.58
N ILE A 94 4.07 -11.26 2.93
CA ILE A 94 2.94 -11.68 2.09
C ILE A 94 1.64 -11.26 2.78
N ASN A 95 0.85 -10.45 2.09
CA ASN A 95 -0.38 -9.88 2.65
C ASN A 95 -1.61 -10.44 1.92
N LEU A 96 -2.57 -10.98 2.64
CA LEU A 96 -3.84 -11.45 2.08
C LEU A 96 -4.87 -10.32 2.05
N ASN A 97 -5.51 -10.12 0.90
CA ASN A 97 -6.58 -9.14 0.75
C ASN A 97 -7.94 -9.71 1.19
N CYS A 98 -8.47 -9.19 2.27
CA CYS A 98 -9.84 -9.44 2.76
C CYS A 98 -10.67 -8.14 2.83
N GLY A 99 -10.41 -7.16 1.94
CA GLY A 99 -11.04 -5.84 2.04
C GLY A 99 -11.52 -5.21 0.73
N CYS A 100 -11.17 -5.75 -0.43
CA CYS A 100 -11.59 -5.22 -1.73
C CYS A 100 -13.05 -5.60 -2.05
N PRO A 101 -13.96 -4.62 -2.29
CA PRO A 101 -15.36 -4.89 -2.56
C PRO A 101 -15.71 -4.89 -4.06
N SER A 102 -14.74 -4.86 -4.99
CA SER A 102 -15.06 -4.73 -6.42
C SER A 102 -15.78 -5.97 -6.97
N ASP A 103 -16.68 -5.77 -7.95
CA ASP A 103 -17.47 -6.84 -8.56
C ASP A 103 -16.61 -7.98 -9.12
N ARG A 104 -15.48 -7.64 -9.76
CA ARG A 104 -14.52 -8.62 -10.27
C ARG A 104 -13.95 -9.50 -9.16
N VAL A 105 -13.67 -8.91 -8.00
CA VAL A 105 -13.14 -9.59 -6.82
C VAL A 105 -14.22 -10.47 -6.20
N GLN A 106 -15.45 -9.96 -6.10
CA GLN A 106 -16.60 -10.75 -5.60
C GLN A 106 -16.94 -11.93 -6.51
N ALA A 107 -16.92 -11.73 -7.83
CA ALA A 107 -17.12 -12.83 -8.80
C ALA A 107 -16.08 -13.94 -8.63
N GLY A 108 -14.86 -13.60 -8.25
CA GLY A 108 -13.78 -14.54 -7.90
C GLY A 108 -13.85 -15.08 -6.47
N ARG A 109 -14.88 -14.73 -5.68
CA ARG A 109 -15.08 -15.15 -4.28
C ARG A 109 -13.89 -14.83 -3.35
N PHE A 110 -13.21 -13.69 -3.52
CA PHE A 110 -12.13 -13.25 -2.67
C PHE A 110 -12.30 -11.75 -2.28
N GLY A 111 -11.35 -11.18 -1.53
CA GLY A 111 -11.45 -9.81 -1.04
C GLY A 111 -12.42 -9.66 0.13
N ALA A 112 -13.28 -8.63 0.12
CA ALA A 112 -14.13 -8.31 1.27
C ALA A 112 -15.15 -9.40 1.62
N CYS A 113 -15.64 -10.17 0.65
CA CYS A 113 -16.58 -11.27 0.90
C CYS A 113 -15.99 -12.36 1.81
N LEU A 114 -14.67 -12.54 1.84
CA LEU A 114 -13.99 -13.48 2.71
C LEU A 114 -14.19 -13.17 4.21
N MET A 115 -14.54 -11.95 4.58
CA MET A 115 -14.86 -11.63 5.98
C MET A 115 -16.10 -12.38 6.50
N ARG A 116 -16.90 -12.98 5.61
CA ARG A 116 -18.02 -13.85 5.98
C ARG A 116 -17.61 -15.33 6.14
N GLU A 117 -16.37 -15.66 5.82
CA GLU A 117 -15.81 -17.00 5.83
C GLU A 117 -14.49 -17.04 6.63
N PRO A 118 -14.52 -16.69 7.95
CA PRO A 118 -13.30 -16.54 8.74
C PRO A 118 -12.47 -17.83 8.80
N ALA A 119 -13.10 -19.01 8.84
CA ALA A 119 -12.40 -20.29 8.80
C ALA A 119 -11.60 -20.46 7.50
N LEU A 120 -12.15 -20.09 6.34
CA LEU A 120 -11.44 -20.16 5.07
C LEU A 120 -10.24 -19.20 5.02
N VAL A 121 -10.38 -18.01 5.64
CA VAL A 121 -9.25 -17.06 5.77
C VAL A 121 -8.19 -17.62 6.70
N ALA A 122 -8.58 -18.25 7.80
CA ALA A 122 -7.67 -18.92 8.74
C ALA A 122 -6.89 -20.06 8.05
N ASP A 123 -7.59 -20.93 7.32
CA ASP A 123 -6.96 -22.02 6.54
C ASP A 123 -5.99 -21.47 5.49
N SER A 124 -6.37 -20.38 4.81
CA SER A 124 -5.51 -19.71 3.82
C SER A 124 -4.25 -19.14 4.46
N VAL A 125 -4.38 -18.47 5.60
CA VAL A 125 -3.24 -17.92 6.35
C VAL A 125 -2.32 -19.03 6.85
N ALA A 126 -2.87 -20.11 7.39
CA ALA A 126 -2.10 -21.27 7.85
C ALA A 126 -1.29 -21.90 6.71
N ALA A 127 -1.95 -22.14 5.55
CA ALA A 127 -1.30 -22.72 4.38
C ALA A 127 -0.20 -21.81 3.81
N MET A 128 -0.44 -20.50 3.74
CA MET A 128 0.57 -19.51 3.33
C MET A 128 1.75 -19.47 4.30
N ALA A 129 1.49 -19.47 5.61
CA ALA A 129 2.52 -19.42 6.65
C ALA A 129 3.38 -20.70 6.62
N GLU A 130 2.79 -21.88 6.42
CA GLU A 130 3.50 -23.13 6.25
C GLU A 130 4.40 -23.11 5.00
N ALA A 131 3.88 -22.61 3.88
CA ALA A 131 4.62 -22.53 2.62
C ALA A 131 5.87 -21.64 2.69
N VAL A 132 5.87 -20.60 3.53
CA VAL A 132 7.03 -19.72 3.74
C VAL A 132 7.84 -20.08 4.98
N ALA A 133 7.43 -21.09 5.74
CA ALA A 133 8.20 -21.58 6.89
C ALA A 133 9.54 -22.17 6.46
N GLY A 134 10.56 -22.01 7.30
CA GLY A 134 11.89 -22.56 7.03
C GLY A 134 12.70 -21.84 5.96
N MET A 135 12.22 -20.73 5.43
CA MET A 135 13.04 -19.85 4.59
C MET A 135 14.16 -19.21 5.41
N THR A 136 15.29 -18.91 4.76
CA THR A 136 16.44 -18.25 5.41
C THR A 136 16.09 -16.88 6.00
N ARG A 137 15.11 -16.21 5.42
CA ARG A 137 14.53 -14.96 5.91
C ARG A 137 13.10 -15.20 6.37
N ALA A 138 12.77 -14.73 7.55
CA ALA A 138 11.40 -14.76 8.06
C ALA A 138 10.51 -13.85 7.22
N VAL A 139 9.45 -14.42 6.61
CA VAL A 139 8.46 -13.67 5.80
C VAL A 139 7.11 -13.80 6.51
N PRO A 140 6.63 -12.74 7.19
CA PRO A 140 5.34 -12.76 7.85
C PRO A 140 4.18 -12.82 6.84
N VAL A 141 3.15 -13.59 7.20
CA VAL A 141 1.86 -13.58 6.50
C VAL A 141 0.90 -12.69 7.30
N THR A 142 0.31 -11.70 6.63
CA THR A 142 -0.53 -10.69 7.25
C THR A 142 -1.86 -10.55 6.52
N VAL A 143 -2.83 -9.88 7.12
CA VAL A 143 -4.16 -9.69 6.53
C VAL A 143 -4.51 -8.21 6.46
N LYS A 144 -5.03 -7.76 5.31
CA LYS A 144 -5.67 -6.45 5.17
C LYS A 144 -7.17 -6.63 5.01
N CYS A 145 -7.94 -6.19 6.01
CA CYS A 145 -9.38 -6.39 6.08
C CYS A 145 -10.17 -5.07 6.20
N ARG A 146 -11.48 -5.19 6.24
CA ARG A 146 -12.46 -4.17 6.62
C ARG A 146 -12.96 -4.46 8.05
N LEU A 147 -13.96 -3.70 8.52
CA LEU A 147 -14.62 -3.94 9.81
C LEU A 147 -15.74 -4.99 9.70
N GLY A 148 -16.29 -5.16 8.53
CA GLY A 148 -17.38 -6.06 8.19
C GLY A 148 -17.85 -5.86 6.78
N VAL A 149 -18.96 -6.50 6.41
CA VAL A 149 -19.55 -6.46 5.07
C VAL A 149 -20.99 -5.99 5.16
N ASP A 150 -21.39 -5.15 4.20
CA ASP A 150 -22.72 -4.56 4.12
C ASP A 150 -23.15 -3.85 5.43
N ASP A 151 -24.31 -4.15 5.98
CA ASP A 151 -24.87 -3.58 7.20
C ASP A 151 -24.46 -4.31 8.50
N ASP A 152 -23.40 -5.13 8.44
CA ASP A 152 -22.88 -5.79 9.64
C ASP A 152 -22.17 -4.78 10.55
N HIS A 153 -22.86 -4.34 11.61
CA HIS A 153 -22.36 -3.38 12.58
C HIS A 153 -22.02 -4.04 13.93
N ASP A 154 -21.76 -5.35 13.93
CA ASP A 154 -21.41 -6.11 15.14
C ASP A 154 -19.90 -6.18 15.33
N TYR A 155 -19.38 -5.44 16.32
CA TYR A 155 -17.97 -5.51 16.72
C TYR A 155 -17.57 -6.94 17.16
N GLY A 156 -18.48 -7.70 17.77
CA GLY A 156 -18.20 -9.07 18.20
C GLY A 156 -17.86 -9.99 17.01
N ARG A 157 -18.55 -9.83 15.88
CA ARG A 157 -18.23 -10.58 14.67
C ARG A 157 -16.89 -10.16 14.06
N PHE A 158 -16.59 -8.86 14.04
CA PHE A 158 -15.27 -8.37 13.64
C PHE A 158 -14.19 -8.97 14.53
N LEU A 159 -14.35 -8.94 15.84
CA LEU A 159 -13.38 -9.50 16.77
C LEU A 159 -13.22 -11.01 16.60
N ALA A 160 -14.32 -11.75 16.40
CA ALA A 160 -14.28 -13.19 16.15
C ALA A 160 -13.49 -13.51 14.85
N PHE A 161 -13.69 -12.74 13.78
CA PHE A 161 -12.89 -12.86 12.56
C PHE A 161 -11.39 -12.65 12.84
N ILE A 162 -11.03 -11.62 13.58
CA ILE A 162 -9.63 -11.34 13.95
C ILE A 162 -9.05 -12.49 14.78
N ASP A 163 -9.78 -12.95 15.81
CA ASP A 163 -9.32 -14.01 16.71
C ASP A 163 -9.08 -15.34 15.98
N GLU A 164 -9.99 -15.73 15.09
CA GLU A 164 -9.87 -16.96 14.29
C GLU A 164 -8.65 -16.91 13.35
N VAL A 165 -8.48 -15.80 12.64
CA VAL A 165 -7.34 -15.61 11.71
C VAL A 165 -6.02 -15.47 12.47
N ALA A 166 -6.04 -14.84 13.64
CA ALA A 166 -4.85 -14.73 14.49
C ALA A 166 -4.42 -16.10 15.05
N ALA A 167 -5.37 -16.94 15.44
CA ALA A 167 -5.10 -18.31 15.90
C ALA A 167 -4.44 -19.17 14.81
N ALA A 168 -4.68 -18.88 13.52
CA ALA A 168 -4.04 -19.52 12.38
C ALA A 168 -2.62 -19.00 12.08
N GLY A 169 -2.12 -18.01 12.84
CA GLY A 169 -0.77 -17.51 12.72
C GLY A 169 -0.64 -16.10 12.14
N CYS A 170 -1.73 -15.35 11.94
CA CYS A 170 -1.65 -13.95 11.56
C CYS A 170 -1.34 -13.06 12.76
N GLY A 171 -0.14 -12.49 12.82
CA GLY A 171 0.26 -11.60 13.91
C GLY A 171 -0.02 -10.11 13.64
N MET A 172 -0.38 -9.73 12.40
CA MET A 172 -0.57 -8.34 11.99
C MET A 172 -1.79 -8.16 11.09
N PHE A 173 -2.59 -7.16 11.42
CA PHE A 173 -3.78 -6.76 10.66
C PHE A 173 -3.71 -5.29 10.23
N VAL A 174 -3.95 -5.05 8.94
CA VAL A 174 -4.24 -3.70 8.43
C VAL A 174 -5.75 -3.54 8.35
N VAL A 175 -6.32 -2.71 9.21
CA VAL A 175 -7.77 -2.52 9.34
C VAL A 175 -8.21 -1.28 8.58
N HIS A 176 -8.91 -1.44 7.45
CA HIS A 176 -9.61 -0.33 6.83
C HIS A 176 -10.88 -0.03 7.63
N ALA A 177 -10.90 1.09 8.33
CA ALA A 177 -11.90 1.45 9.33
C ALA A 177 -13.30 1.79 8.75
N ARG A 178 -13.77 1.01 7.78
CA ARG A 178 -15.12 1.08 7.16
C ARG A 178 -15.62 -0.31 6.82
N ASN A 179 -16.91 -0.51 6.85
CA ASN A 179 -17.52 -1.70 6.24
C ASN A 179 -17.33 -1.70 4.71
N ALA A 180 -17.34 -2.86 4.11
CA ALA A 180 -17.39 -3.03 2.67
C ALA A 180 -18.82 -3.32 2.22
N TRP A 181 -19.40 -2.48 1.39
CA TRP A 181 -20.68 -2.76 0.75
C TRP A 181 -20.43 -3.55 -0.53
N LEU A 182 -20.94 -4.77 -0.56
CA LEU A 182 -20.75 -5.69 -1.69
C LEU A 182 -21.68 -5.37 -2.86
N LYS A 183 -22.81 -4.68 -2.59
CA LYS A 183 -23.77 -4.27 -3.62
C LYS A 183 -24.11 -2.80 -3.46
N GLY A 184 -24.43 -2.15 -4.58
CA GLY A 184 -24.96 -0.78 -4.59
C GLY A 184 -23.92 0.35 -4.47
N LEU A 185 -22.65 0.06 -4.18
CA LEU A 185 -21.58 1.05 -4.13
C LEU A 185 -20.40 0.62 -5.01
N SER A 186 -19.92 1.52 -5.83
CA SER A 186 -18.66 1.34 -6.56
C SER A 186 -17.47 1.22 -5.58
N PRO A 187 -16.31 0.71 -6.03
CA PRO A 187 -15.11 0.69 -5.20
C PRO A 187 -14.65 2.07 -4.70
N LYS A 188 -14.97 3.15 -5.44
CA LYS A 188 -14.70 4.52 -5.02
C LYS A 188 -15.62 4.92 -3.87
N GLU A 189 -16.93 4.74 -4.04
CA GLU A 189 -17.93 5.05 -3.02
C GLU A 189 -17.74 4.23 -1.74
N ASN A 190 -17.31 2.98 -1.86
CA ASN A 190 -16.92 2.11 -0.72
C ASN A 190 -15.75 2.67 0.12
N ARG A 191 -15.03 3.66 -0.36
CA ARG A 191 -13.98 4.37 0.37
C ARG A 191 -14.43 5.73 0.93
N GLU A 192 -15.66 6.13 0.65
CA GLU A 192 -16.18 7.46 0.99
C GLU A 192 -17.49 7.39 1.78
N VAL A 193 -18.45 6.59 1.33
CA VAL A 193 -19.82 6.54 1.86
C VAL A 193 -19.93 5.81 3.21
N PRO A 194 -19.43 4.57 3.39
CA PRO A 194 -19.56 3.91 4.67
C PRO A 194 -18.83 4.71 5.77
N PRO A 195 -19.41 4.85 6.98
CA PRO A 195 -18.82 5.66 8.04
C PRO A 195 -17.47 5.10 8.49
N LEU A 196 -16.56 6.00 8.86
CA LEU A 196 -15.29 5.64 9.51
C LEU A 196 -15.55 5.28 10.97
N ARG A 197 -15.02 4.14 11.40
CA ARG A 197 -15.12 3.61 12.76
C ARG A 197 -13.72 3.24 13.26
N TYR A 198 -12.88 4.25 13.48
CA TYR A 198 -11.53 4.05 14.04
C TYR A 198 -11.56 3.47 15.45
N ASP A 199 -12.63 3.75 16.20
CA ASP A 199 -12.89 3.19 17.54
C ASP A 199 -12.77 1.66 17.58
N TRP A 200 -13.16 0.96 16.51
CA TRP A 200 -13.03 -0.50 16.43
C TRP A 200 -11.58 -0.96 16.30
N ALA A 201 -10.77 -0.27 15.50
CA ALA A 201 -9.34 -0.58 15.38
C ALA A 201 -8.59 -0.28 16.69
N TYR A 202 -8.93 0.81 17.37
CA TYR A 202 -8.35 1.17 18.66
C TYR A 202 -8.73 0.17 19.75
N ARG A 203 -10.01 -0.17 19.83
CA ARG A 203 -10.52 -1.19 20.74
C ARG A 203 -9.86 -2.55 20.51
N LEU A 204 -9.70 -2.96 19.24
CA LEU A 204 -8.97 -4.18 18.90
C LEU A 204 -7.56 -4.17 19.47
N LYS A 205 -6.81 -3.06 19.33
CA LYS A 205 -5.45 -2.96 19.86
C LYS A 205 -5.41 -3.06 21.38
N VAL A 206 -6.38 -2.47 22.08
CA VAL A 206 -6.50 -2.57 23.54
C VAL A 206 -6.84 -4.00 23.99
N GLU A 207 -7.79 -4.67 23.32
CA GLU A 207 -8.26 -6.02 23.68
C GLU A 207 -7.28 -7.12 23.24
N ARG A 208 -6.44 -6.86 22.23
CA ARG A 208 -5.44 -7.80 21.66
C ARG A 208 -4.06 -7.13 21.53
N PRO A 209 -3.45 -6.72 22.66
CA PRO A 209 -2.19 -5.96 22.64
C PRO A 209 -1.03 -6.71 21.98
N GLN A 210 -1.09 -8.04 21.93
CA GLN A 210 -0.11 -8.89 21.26
C GLN A 210 -0.16 -8.81 19.73
N LEU A 211 -1.30 -8.38 19.15
CA LEU A 211 -1.44 -8.20 17.71
C LEU A 211 -0.87 -6.84 17.27
N GLN A 212 -0.26 -6.84 16.10
CA GLN A 212 0.13 -5.62 15.41
C GLN A 212 -1.08 -5.11 14.60
N VAL A 213 -1.53 -3.91 14.91
CA VAL A 213 -2.70 -3.29 14.28
C VAL A 213 -2.30 -2.00 13.59
N VAL A 214 -2.47 -1.95 12.27
CA VAL A 214 -2.27 -0.75 11.45
C VAL A 214 -3.61 -0.25 10.96
N VAL A 215 -3.93 1.01 11.23
CA VAL A 215 -5.19 1.60 10.80
C VAL A 215 -5.07 2.18 9.39
N ASN A 216 -6.16 2.05 8.61
CA ASN A 216 -6.28 2.59 7.26
C ASN A 216 -7.68 3.17 7.03
N GLY A 217 -7.81 4.08 6.10
CA GLY A 217 -9.08 4.65 5.66
C GLY A 217 -9.25 6.12 6.04
N GLY A 218 -9.51 6.99 5.06
CA GLY A 218 -9.81 8.41 5.28
C GLY A 218 -8.62 9.29 5.65
N ILE A 219 -7.49 8.77 6.05
CA ILE A 219 -6.32 9.53 6.49
C ILE A 219 -5.80 10.40 5.34
N ALA A 220 -5.83 11.72 5.53
CA ALA A 220 -5.52 12.69 4.49
C ALA A 220 -4.46 13.74 4.92
N THR A 221 -4.19 13.89 6.22
CA THR A 221 -3.23 14.87 6.75
C THR A 221 -2.20 14.22 7.67
N ALA A 222 -1.12 14.94 7.96
CA ALA A 222 -0.08 14.48 8.88
C ALA A 222 -0.59 14.41 10.32
N GLU A 223 -1.46 15.34 10.71
CA GLU A 223 -2.07 15.40 12.04
C GLU A 223 -2.98 14.20 12.27
N GLU A 224 -3.85 13.87 11.28
CA GLU A 224 -4.70 12.69 11.34
C GLU A 224 -3.87 11.41 11.44
N ALA A 225 -2.83 11.26 10.61
CA ALA A 225 -1.94 10.11 10.64
C ALA A 225 -1.24 9.97 11.98
N THR A 226 -0.77 11.07 12.57
CA THR A 226 -0.06 11.09 13.86
C THR A 226 -0.99 10.71 15.00
N ALA A 227 -2.22 11.21 15.03
CA ALA A 227 -3.20 10.89 16.08
C ALA A 227 -3.51 9.37 16.15
N HIS A 228 -3.43 8.64 15.04
CA HIS A 228 -3.62 7.20 15.04
C HIS A 228 -2.51 6.43 15.77
N LEU A 229 -1.29 6.97 15.84
CA LEU A 229 -0.17 6.30 16.51
C LEU A 229 -0.31 6.23 18.04
N ASP A 230 -1.19 7.05 18.63
CA ASP A 230 -1.51 6.98 20.06
C ASP A 230 -2.36 5.74 20.40
N HIS A 231 -2.97 5.12 19.39
CA HIS A 231 -3.95 4.05 19.55
C HIS A 231 -3.61 2.75 18.82
N THR A 232 -2.73 2.80 17.81
CA THR A 232 -2.36 1.65 16.97
C THR A 232 -0.86 1.63 16.68
N ASP A 233 -0.37 0.53 16.11
CA ASP A 233 1.06 0.37 15.81
C ASP A 233 1.49 1.16 14.56
N GLY A 234 0.55 1.64 13.76
CA GLY A 234 0.85 2.39 12.55
C GLY A 234 -0.37 2.91 11.80
N ALA A 235 -0.10 3.79 10.85
CA ALA A 235 -1.07 4.37 9.94
C ALA A 235 -0.72 4.04 8.48
N MET A 236 -1.70 3.54 7.73
CA MET A 236 -1.56 3.25 6.31
C MET A 236 -2.32 4.27 5.48
N LEU A 237 -1.58 5.03 4.67
CA LEU A 237 -2.14 6.02 3.77
C LEU A 237 -2.50 5.36 2.43
N GLY A 238 -3.69 5.70 1.90
CA GLY A 238 -4.11 5.29 0.56
C GLY A 238 -3.97 6.42 -0.45
N ARG A 239 -5.11 6.90 -0.94
CA ARG A 239 -5.19 7.94 -1.98
C ARG A 239 -4.40 9.21 -1.67
N ALA A 240 -4.31 9.60 -0.42
CA ALA A 240 -3.52 10.76 0.00
C ALA A 240 -2.05 10.60 -0.38
N ALA A 241 -1.45 9.43 -0.14
CA ALA A 241 -0.07 9.14 -0.50
C ALA A 241 0.20 9.25 -2.02
N TYR A 242 -0.81 8.95 -2.86
CA TYR A 242 -0.67 9.04 -4.32
C TYR A 242 -0.94 10.44 -4.87
N HIS A 243 -1.98 11.11 -4.34
CA HIS A 243 -2.38 12.43 -4.82
C HIS A 243 -1.54 13.57 -4.24
N ASP A 244 -0.93 13.34 -3.08
CA ASP A 244 0.02 14.25 -2.43
C ASP A 244 1.19 13.45 -1.81
N PRO A 245 2.12 12.95 -2.63
CA PRO A 245 3.27 12.19 -2.12
C PRO A 245 4.14 13.00 -1.15
N TRP A 246 4.06 14.32 -1.18
CA TRP A 246 4.73 15.18 -0.21
C TRP A 246 4.35 14.88 1.24
N LEU A 247 3.10 14.45 1.47
CA LEU A 247 2.64 14.01 2.79
C LEU A 247 3.49 12.85 3.34
N LEU A 248 3.89 11.89 2.48
CA LEU A 248 4.77 10.80 2.90
C LEU A 248 6.13 11.32 3.37
N HIS A 249 6.71 12.29 2.65
CA HIS A 249 7.98 12.91 3.04
C HIS A 249 7.87 13.64 4.39
N CYS A 250 6.81 14.43 4.58
CA CYS A 250 6.57 15.12 5.84
C CYS A 250 6.46 14.15 7.03
N LEU A 251 5.73 13.06 6.86
CA LEU A 251 5.57 12.03 7.89
C LEU A 251 6.87 11.28 8.15
N ASP A 252 7.62 10.94 7.12
CA ASP A 252 8.91 10.26 7.25
C ASP A 252 9.89 11.11 8.05
N VAL A 253 10.01 12.39 7.71
CA VAL A 253 10.87 13.33 8.45
C VAL A 253 10.40 13.49 9.90
N ALA A 254 9.11 13.68 10.14
CA ALA A 254 8.56 13.91 11.47
C ALA A 254 8.71 12.69 12.39
N TRP A 255 8.52 11.47 11.87
CA TRP A 255 8.47 10.25 12.68
C TRP A 255 9.81 9.53 12.81
N PHE A 256 10.72 9.72 11.86
CA PHE A 256 11.99 9.01 11.81
C PHE A 256 13.23 9.92 11.81
N GLY A 257 13.03 11.26 11.80
CA GLY A 257 14.13 12.22 11.90
C GLY A 257 14.96 12.34 10.62
N GLY A 258 14.36 12.11 9.46
CA GLY A 258 15.00 12.23 8.15
C GLY A 258 15.40 13.69 7.79
N LEU A 259 16.21 13.82 6.75
CA LEU A 259 16.59 15.14 6.22
C LEU A 259 15.40 15.78 5.49
N GLN A 260 15.00 16.95 5.96
CA GLN A 260 13.98 17.73 5.26
C GLN A 260 14.55 18.31 3.97
N ARG A 261 13.90 18.01 2.84
CA ARG A 261 14.23 18.50 1.49
C ARG A 261 13.03 19.20 0.90
N SER A 262 13.26 20.12 -0.03
CA SER A 262 12.19 20.68 -0.85
C SER A 262 11.71 19.64 -1.88
N ARG A 263 10.52 19.87 -2.44
CA ARG A 263 9.95 19.02 -3.51
C ARG A 263 10.85 18.94 -4.73
N ALA A 264 11.48 20.06 -5.09
CA ALA A 264 12.42 20.14 -6.21
C ALA A 264 13.70 19.33 -5.93
N GLU A 265 14.26 19.44 -4.73
CA GLU A 265 15.44 18.65 -4.34
C GLU A 265 15.14 17.15 -4.33
N LEU A 266 13.97 16.73 -3.86
CA LEU A 266 13.54 15.32 -3.92
C LEU A 266 13.50 14.81 -5.35
N LEU A 267 12.90 15.55 -6.30
CA LEU A 267 12.87 15.13 -7.71
C LEU A 267 14.26 15.12 -8.33
N ARG A 268 15.09 16.14 -8.06
CA ARG A 268 16.46 16.17 -8.59
C ARG A 268 17.29 15.01 -8.05
N ALA A 269 17.10 14.63 -6.80
CA ALA A 269 17.77 13.47 -6.22
C ALA A 269 17.24 12.14 -6.80
N PHE A 270 16.00 12.09 -7.34
CA PHE A 270 15.42 10.94 -8.04
C PHE A 270 15.90 10.77 -9.49
N ARG A 271 16.55 11.80 -10.05
CA ARG A 271 17.03 11.83 -11.44
C ARG A 271 17.84 10.60 -11.85
N PRO A 272 18.84 10.12 -11.09
CA PRO A 272 19.65 8.96 -11.51
C PRO A 272 18.80 7.71 -11.74
N GLN A 273 17.83 7.45 -10.86
CA GLN A 273 16.92 6.30 -10.99
C GLN A 273 16.03 6.42 -12.23
N LEU A 274 15.49 7.60 -12.48
CA LEU A 274 14.65 7.85 -13.65
C LEU A 274 15.46 7.69 -14.94
N GLU A 275 16.67 8.26 -15.01
CA GLU A 275 17.54 8.15 -16.19
C GLU A 275 17.97 6.71 -16.44
N ALA A 276 18.23 5.91 -15.40
CA ALA A 276 18.53 4.49 -15.56
C ALA A 276 17.38 3.72 -16.21
N TRP A 277 16.14 3.99 -15.85
CA TRP A 277 14.97 3.38 -16.49
C TRP A 277 14.77 3.85 -17.94
N LEU A 278 15.00 5.14 -18.23
CA LEU A 278 14.94 5.65 -19.60
C LEU A 278 15.98 4.97 -20.49
N GLN A 279 17.20 4.73 -19.99
CA GLN A 279 18.24 4.00 -20.72
C GLN A 279 17.87 2.54 -20.98
N GLN A 280 17.07 1.94 -20.11
CA GLN A 280 16.48 0.60 -20.31
C GLN A 280 15.28 0.60 -21.26
N GLY A 281 14.92 1.75 -21.84
CA GLY A 281 13.81 1.89 -22.77
C GLY A 281 12.44 2.08 -22.12
N VAL A 282 12.36 2.31 -20.80
CA VAL A 282 11.09 2.61 -20.12
C VAL A 282 10.60 4.00 -20.56
N PRO A 283 9.39 4.13 -21.15
CA PRO A 283 8.87 5.44 -21.54
C PRO A 283 8.61 6.32 -20.32
N LEU A 284 8.99 7.61 -20.39
CA LEU A 284 8.82 8.56 -19.28
C LEU A 284 7.40 8.60 -18.71
N LYS A 285 6.37 8.44 -19.54
CA LYS A 285 4.95 8.45 -19.11
C LYS A 285 4.62 7.40 -18.04
N HIS A 286 5.33 6.26 -18.00
CA HIS A 286 5.11 5.22 -17.00
C HIS A 286 5.59 5.65 -15.62
N VAL A 287 6.62 6.48 -15.56
CA VAL A 287 7.19 7.01 -14.31
C VAL A 287 6.53 8.34 -13.93
N SER A 288 6.43 9.27 -14.89
CA SER A 288 5.98 10.65 -14.61
C SER A 288 4.55 10.73 -14.06
N ARG A 289 3.67 9.76 -14.35
CA ARG A 289 2.31 9.71 -13.80
C ARG A 289 2.29 9.67 -12.27
N HIS A 290 3.33 9.11 -11.65
CA HIS A 290 3.45 9.02 -10.19
C HIS A 290 4.04 10.27 -9.55
N LEU A 291 4.67 11.14 -10.35
CA LEU A 291 5.26 12.40 -9.89
C LEU A 291 4.24 13.54 -9.81
N LEU A 292 3.11 13.42 -10.51
CA LEU A 292 2.15 14.51 -10.73
C LEU A 292 1.61 15.14 -9.44
N GLY A 293 1.49 14.34 -8.37
CA GLY A 293 0.98 14.80 -7.08
C GLY A 293 1.98 15.58 -6.23
N LEU A 294 3.30 15.50 -6.51
CA LEU A 294 4.32 16.01 -5.61
C LEU A 294 4.22 17.52 -5.32
N PHE A 295 3.75 18.31 -6.28
CA PHE A 295 3.52 19.74 -6.13
C PHE A 295 2.05 20.09 -5.87
N ASN A 296 1.26 19.15 -5.35
CA ASN A 296 -0.11 19.43 -4.98
C ASN A 296 -0.19 20.55 -3.92
N GLY A 297 -1.19 21.44 -4.05
CA GLY A 297 -1.34 22.57 -3.15
C GLY A 297 -0.29 23.69 -3.27
N GLN A 298 0.73 23.55 -4.14
CA GLN A 298 1.76 24.58 -4.34
C GLN A 298 1.44 25.51 -5.52
N ARG A 299 1.90 26.76 -5.40
CA ARG A 299 1.92 27.70 -6.55
C ARG A 299 2.74 27.07 -7.67
N GLY A 300 2.23 27.13 -8.90
CA GLY A 300 2.86 26.44 -10.03
C GLY A 300 2.57 24.94 -10.15
N GLY A 301 1.98 24.28 -9.15
CA GLY A 301 1.71 22.84 -9.19
C GLY A 301 0.77 22.41 -10.33
N ARG A 302 -0.14 23.29 -10.79
CA ARG A 302 -0.95 23.05 -11.98
C ARG A 302 -0.08 23.03 -13.24
N ALA A 303 0.84 23.99 -13.37
CA ALA A 303 1.76 24.09 -14.50
C ALA A 303 2.73 22.90 -14.55
N PHE A 304 3.24 22.45 -13.38
CA PHE A 304 4.02 21.22 -13.25
C PHE A 304 3.30 20.02 -13.88
N ARG A 305 2.05 19.78 -13.45
CA ARG A 305 1.23 18.68 -13.98
C ARG A 305 0.99 18.81 -15.48
N GLN A 306 0.73 20.03 -15.96
CA GLN A 306 0.48 20.29 -17.36
C GLN A 306 1.71 19.96 -18.22
N VAL A 307 2.90 20.45 -17.87
CA VAL A 307 4.15 20.18 -18.57
C VAL A 307 4.40 18.67 -18.72
N LEU A 308 4.26 17.92 -17.62
CA LEU A 308 4.47 16.47 -17.64
C LEU A 308 3.38 15.74 -18.44
N SER A 309 2.11 16.09 -18.26
CA SER A 309 0.99 15.43 -18.96
C SER A 309 1.03 15.62 -20.46
N GLU A 310 1.43 16.81 -20.92
CA GLU A 310 1.51 17.16 -22.35
C GLU A 310 2.80 16.69 -23.02
N GLY A 311 3.86 16.45 -22.24
CA GLY A 311 5.19 16.14 -22.77
C GLY A 311 5.64 14.69 -22.61
N ALA A 312 5.27 14.00 -21.52
CA ALA A 312 5.86 12.72 -21.16
C ALA A 312 5.56 11.55 -22.14
N HIS A 313 4.53 11.67 -22.99
CA HIS A 313 4.18 10.68 -24.00
C HIS A 313 4.89 10.89 -25.35
N LYS A 314 5.60 12.01 -25.52
CA LYS A 314 6.28 12.35 -26.78
C LYS A 314 7.57 11.53 -26.94
N PRO A 315 7.95 11.17 -28.17
CA PRO A 315 9.24 10.52 -28.45
C PRO A 315 10.41 11.34 -27.88
N GLY A 316 11.36 10.68 -27.22
CA GLY A 316 12.54 11.33 -26.66
C GLY A 316 12.30 12.12 -25.35
N ALA A 317 11.07 12.06 -24.79
CA ALA A 317 10.81 12.66 -23.49
C ALA A 317 11.69 12.02 -22.40
N GLY A 318 12.39 12.87 -21.63
CA GLY A 318 13.36 12.45 -20.63
C GLY A 318 13.46 13.45 -19.48
N TRP A 319 14.59 13.39 -18.75
CA TRP A 319 14.80 14.24 -17.58
C TRP A 319 14.63 15.74 -17.87
N ALA A 320 15.05 16.23 -19.04
CA ALA A 320 14.90 17.64 -19.42
C ALA A 320 13.46 18.16 -19.27
N LEU A 321 12.46 17.31 -19.56
CA LEU A 321 11.05 17.67 -19.38
C LEU A 321 10.70 17.78 -17.87
N VAL A 322 11.19 16.87 -17.05
CA VAL A 322 10.96 16.90 -15.60
C VAL A 322 11.61 18.15 -15.00
N GLU A 323 12.85 18.46 -15.37
CA GLU A 323 13.55 19.66 -14.91
C GLU A 323 12.82 20.94 -15.36
N SER A 324 12.32 21.00 -16.59
CA SER A 324 11.49 22.12 -17.06
C SER A 324 10.22 22.28 -16.21
N ALA A 325 9.57 21.18 -15.85
CA ALA A 325 8.39 21.22 -14.97
C ALA A 325 8.74 21.76 -13.57
N ILE A 326 9.90 21.38 -13.02
CA ILE A 326 10.41 21.92 -11.73
C ILE A 326 10.65 23.42 -11.84
N GLN A 327 11.40 23.86 -12.86
CA GLN A 327 11.74 25.29 -13.06
C GLN A 327 10.50 26.17 -13.20
N VAL A 328 9.45 25.68 -13.84
CA VAL A 328 8.17 26.39 -13.90
C VAL A 328 7.60 26.60 -12.48
N THR A 329 7.67 25.61 -11.59
CA THR A 329 7.19 25.83 -10.20
C THR A 329 8.06 26.82 -9.42
N GLU A 330 9.37 26.77 -9.60
CA GLU A 330 10.33 27.67 -8.96
C GLU A 330 10.13 29.13 -9.40
N SER A 331 9.79 29.37 -10.68
CA SER A 331 9.48 30.71 -11.18
C SER A 331 8.24 31.34 -10.52
N PHE A 332 7.22 30.54 -10.17
CA PHE A 332 6.07 30.99 -9.41
C PHE A 332 6.38 31.28 -7.94
N ALA A 333 7.36 30.62 -7.35
CA ALA A 333 7.81 30.87 -5.98
C ALA A 333 8.62 32.17 -5.87
N SER A 334 9.46 32.47 -6.89
CA SER A 334 10.31 33.67 -6.92
C SER A 334 9.56 34.97 -7.24
N ALA A 335 8.34 34.87 -7.80
CA ALA A 335 7.49 36.01 -8.16
C ALA A 335 6.57 36.46 -7.02
N ALA A 336 6.76 35.98 -5.78
CA ALA A 336 5.98 36.27 -4.57
C ALA A 336 6.82 36.92 -3.51
#